data_e1e13b76b47409ec00a43d69b214101e
#
_entry.id   e1e13b76b47409ec00a43d69b214101e
#
_cell.length_a   1.000
_cell.length_b   1.000
_cell.length_c   1.000
_cell.angle_alpha   90.00
_cell.angle_beta   90.00
_cell.angle_gamma   90.00
#
_symmetry.space_group_name_H-M   'P 1'
#
loop_
_entity.id
_entity.type
_entity.pdbx_description
1 polymer ?
#
loop_
_entity_poly.entity_id
_entity_poly.type
_entity_poly.pdbx_seq_one_letter_code
_entity_poly.pdbx_strand_id
1 'polypeptide(L)'
;MASAKYQLGSGMAGLLKDGYSSMSGLEMAILKNIEACMQLGKVTRTSLGPNGMNKMVINHLEKLFVTSDAATITTELEVVHPAAKMLVMAAKMQEHEHGDCTNFAITFASELLKNAEGLLRMGVHASDVISGYKKASVAALEMLSEIVCHTVTNVREKDALEEALRAVVASKQYGYEDILADCIAQACTNVIPPAPHKLAINTDNVRIAKLMGGNIHQTEVIKGMVVQRHPAGVVQRVENAKVAVFGTSVEASQTETKGTVMLSSADELLNYNKSEENLLDEQIRGIKESGVDVIIAGGAISQMALHFIDRYELLVVKVTSKWELRRLCRAMGATAVVRLGPVSADEMGHCDLVESRMIGGNKCTIFSNDKEGSRVSTVVLRSSTTNQIDDLARAVDDGIATTKTLCKDARLLPGAGATEIELALRIAKLGESTPGLEQYAINKYAEAFEVIPRTLAENAGKDATSLVSSLYAAHKKGQVNAGVDIDEGSHVLDAHESKIYDTFASKLHALRLASDAAITVLRVDQIIMSKQAGGPKKK
;
A
#
# COMPACT_ATOMS: atom_id res chain seq x y z
N MET A 1 1.44 30.46 -19.21
CA MET A 1 1.27 29.24 -20.04
C MET A 1 -0.09 29.27 -20.68
N ALA A 2 -0.14 29.18 -22.00
CA ALA A 2 -1.36 29.45 -22.78
C ALA A 2 -2.39 28.34 -22.55
N SER A 3 -3.55 28.70 -22.01
CA SER A 3 -4.73 27.83 -21.99
C SER A 3 -5.14 27.55 -23.43
N ALA A 4 -5.02 26.29 -23.86
CA ALA A 4 -5.58 25.87 -25.13
C ALA A 4 -7.10 26.16 -25.11
N LYS A 5 -7.54 27.19 -25.84
CA LYS A 5 -8.96 27.45 -26.06
C LYS A 5 -9.50 26.35 -26.96
N TYR A 6 -10.23 25.44 -26.40
CA TYR A 6 -10.97 24.44 -27.18
C TYR A 6 -12.11 25.14 -27.90
N GLN A 7 -12.11 25.12 -29.24
CA GLN A 7 -13.23 25.63 -30.05
C GLN A 7 -14.43 24.67 -29.92
N LEU A 8 -15.54 25.20 -29.45
CA LEU A 8 -16.83 24.50 -29.45
C LEU A 8 -17.32 24.36 -30.89
N GLY A 9 -17.76 23.15 -31.27
CA GLY A 9 -18.55 22.96 -32.48
C GLY A 9 -19.88 23.72 -32.37
N SER A 10 -20.31 24.34 -33.45
CA SER A 10 -21.38 25.36 -33.50
C SER A 10 -22.80 24.90 -33.09
N GLY A 11 -23.01 23.61 -32.75
CA GLY A 11 -24.35 23.08 -32.42
C GLY A 11 -24.68 22.97 -30.94
N MET A 12 -23.70 22.82 -30.05
CA MET A 12 -23.95 22.62 -28.59
C MET A 12 -23.73 23.88 -27.74
N ALA A 13 -23.16 24.94 -28.31
CA ALA A 13 -22.85 26.17 -27.57
C ALA A 13 -24.09 26.85 -26.95
N GLY A 14 -25.27 26.68 -27.53
CA GLY A 14 -26.53 27.25 -27.02
C GLY A 14 -27.23 26.45 -25.93
N LEU A 15 -26.79 25.20 -25.66
CA LEU A 15 -27.39 24.32 -24.64
C LEU A 15 -26.64 24.33 -23.30
N LEU A 16 -25.42 24.83 -23.27
CA LEU A 16 -24.57 24.85 -22.08
C LEU A 16 -24.53 26.24 -21.46
N LYS A 17 -24.55 26.30 -20.12
CA LYS A 17 -24.36 27.55 -19.39
C LYS A 17 -22.96 28.13 -19.66
N ASP A 18 -22.83 29.45 -19.58
CA ASP A 18 -21.55 30.14 -19.75
C ASP A 18 -20.43 29.57 -18.85
N GLY A 19 -19.32 29.20 -19.46
CA GLY A 19 -18.16 28.63 -18.77
C GLY A 19 -18.06 27.10 -18.79
N TYR A 20 -18.98 26.41 -19.45
CA TYR A 20 -18.82 24.99 -19.78
C TYR A 20 -18.00 24.84 -21.08
N SER A 21 -17.18 23.83 -21.12
CA SER A 21 -16.48 23.42 -22.35
C SER A 21 -16.88 22.02 -22.73
N SER A 22 -17.18 21.80 -24.02
CA SER A 22 -17.42 20.46 -24.56
C SER A 22 -16.50 20.24 -25.76
N MET A 23 -16.07 18.99 -25.91
CA MET A 23 -15.38 18.53 -27.12
C MET A 23 -16.32 17.59 -27.86
N SER A 24 -16.72 17.99 -29.05
CA SER A 24 -17.53 17.21 -29.97
C SER A 24 -16.69 16.80 -31.18
N GLY A 25 -16.95 15.63 -31.67
CA GLY A 25 -16.22 14.98 -32.74
C GLY A 25 -15.76 13.61 -32.25
N LEU A 26 -16.50 12.56 -32.63
CA LEU A 26 -16.35 11.21 -32.10
C LEU A 26 -14.87 10.76 -32.11
N GLU A 27 -14.20 10.95 -33.21
CA GLU A 27 -12.80 10.54 -33.39
C GLU A 27 -11.82 11.45 -32.63
N MET A 28 -12.06 12.75 -32.58
CA MET A 28 -11.12 13.69 -31.97
C MET A 28 -11.13 13.61 -30.43
N ALA A 29 -12.30 13.36 -29.81
CA ALA A 29 -12.42 13.20 -28.38
C ALA A 29 -11.74 11.91 -27.88
N ILE A 30 -11.98 10.81 -28.58
CA ILE A 30 -11.37 9.51 -28.27
C ILE A 30 -9.84 9.58 -28.41
N LEU A 31 -9.33 10.15 -29.51
CA LEU A 31 -7.88 10.27 -29.73
C LEU A 31 -7.19 11.11 -28.64
N LYS A 32 -7.80 12.23 -28.20
CA LYS A 32 -7.26 13.03 -27.10
C LYS A 32 -7.31 12.32 -25.74
N ASN A 33 -8.34 11.52 -25.50
CA ASN A 33 -8.42 10.67 -24.32
C ASN A 33 -7.27 9.65 -24.30
N ILE A 34 -7.04 9.01 -25.44
CA ILE A 34 -5.94 8.06 -25.62
C ILE A 34 -4.59 8.76 -25.40
N GLU A 35 -4.37 9.92 -26.01
CA GLU A 35 -3.13 10.67 -25.88
C GLU A 35 -2.82 11.01 -24.39
N ALA A 36 -3.82 11.48 -23.65
CA ALA A 36 -3.66 11.76 -22.21
C ALA A 36 -3.30 10.51 -21.40
N CYS A 37 -3.92 9.37 -21.69
CA CYS A 37 -3.61 8.09 -21.05
C CYS A 37 -2.23 7.58 -21.43
N MET A 38 -1.81 7.74 -22.69
CA MET A 38 -0.46 7.39 -23.15
C MET A 38 0.62 8.24 -22.46
N GLN A 39 0.37 9.54 -22.26
CA GLN A 39 1.31 10.42 -21.54
C GLN A 39 1.49 9.95 -20.09
N LEU A 40 0.41 9.54 -19.40
CA LEU A 40 0.50 8.97 -18.06
C LEU A 40 1.31 7.67 -18.06
N GLY A 41 1.03 6.76 -19.00
CA GLY A 41 1.76 5.49 -19.15
C GLY A 41 3.26 5.70 -19.43
N LYS A 42 3.65 6.72 -20.20
CA LYS A 42 5.07 7.06 -20.43
C LYS A 42 5.78 7.48 -19.15
N VAL A 43 5.10 8.17 -18.23
CA VAL A 43 5.68 8.59 -16.95
C VAL A 43 5.93 7.39 -16.04
N THR A 44 4.98 6.45 -15.96
CA THR A 44 5.08 5.30 -15.06
C THR A 44 5.91 4.14 -15.64
N ARG A 45 5.95 3.97 -16.96
CA ARG A 45 6.66 2.88 -17.64
C ARG A 45 8.13 2.76 -17.24
N THR A 46 8.84 3.89 -17.12
CA THR A 46 10.27 3.90 -16.77
C THR A 46 10.56 3.59 -15.30
N SER A 47 9.53 3.40 -14.45
CA SER A 47 9.67 2.94 -13.07
C SER A 47 9.27 1.45 -12.89
N LEU A 48 9.02 0.72 -13.99
CA LEU A 48 8.65 -0.70 -13.93
C LEU A 48 9.87 -1.59 -13.74
N GLY A 49 9.74 -2.56 -12.84
CA GLY A 49 10.73 -3.60 -12.60
C GLY A 49 11.88 -3.19 -11.69
N PRO A 50 12.82 -4.12 -11.41
CA PRO A 50 13.89 -3.92 -10.44
C PRO A 50 14.87 -2.80 -10.84
N ASN A 51 15.12 -2.61 -12.13
CA ASN A 51 15.95 -1.54 -12.67
C ASN A 51 15.15 -0.27 -13.02
N GLY A 52 13.91 -0.18 -12.54
CA GLY A 52 13.05 0.99 -12.73
C GLY A 52 13.62 2.23 -12.05
N MET A 53 13.53 3.39 -12.74
CA MET A 53 14.03 4.67 -12.24
C MET A 53 13.02 5.33 -11.31
N ASN A 54 13.49 5.78 -10.15
CA ASN A 54 12.66 6.56 -9.22
C ASN A 54 12.22 7.88 -9.84
N LYS A 55 10.98 8.26 -9.56
CA LYS A 55 10.43 9.57 -9.93
C LYS A 55 10.46 10.50 -8.74
N MET A 56 10.83 11.74 -9.00
CA MET A 56 10.74 12.83 -8.02
C MET A 56 9.45 13.60 -8.29
N VAL A 57 8.52 13.57 -7.36
CA VAL A 57 7.24 14.25 -7.44
C VAL A 57 7.12 15.27 -6.31
N ILE A 58 6.76 16.50 -6.66
CA ILE A 58 6.47 17.56 -5.69
C ILE A 58 4.96 17.83 -5.78
N ASN A 59 4.25 17.63 -4.68
CA ASN A 59 2.81 17.87 -4.64
C ASN A 59 2.47 19.35 -4.37
N HIS A 60 1.18 19.67 -4.35
CA HIS A 60 0.66 21.04 -4.07
C HIS A 60 1.02 21.58 -2.68
N LEU A 61 1.42 20.72 -1.74
CA LEU A 61 1.91 21.09 -0.40
C LEU A 61 3.43 21.25 -0.34
N GLU A 62 4.10 21.30 -1.50
CA GLU A 62 5.57 21.36 -1.63
C GLU A 62 6.31 20.17 -0.98
N LYS A 63 5.60 19.08 -0.71
CA LYS A 63 6.22 17.86 -0.19
C LYS A 63 6.87 17.07 -1.32
N LEU A 64 8.13 16.71 -1.11
CA LEU A 64 8.93 15.92 -2.04
C LEU A 64 8.73 14.42 -1.80
N PHE A 65 8.42 13.70 -2.87
CA PHE A 65 8.37 12.24 -2.90
C PHE A 65 9.38 11.72 -3.92
N VAL A 66 10.18 10.74 -3.54
CA VAL A 66 11.09 10.03 -4.44
C VAL A 66 10.74 8.57 -4.37
N THR A 67 10.19 8.01 -5.44
CA THR A 67 9.71 6.63 -5.44
C THR A 67 9.61 6.05 -6.85
N SER A 68 9.66 4.72 -6.98
CA SER A 68 9.31 3.95 -8.18
C SER A 68 7.85 3.46 -8.16
N ASP A 69 7.14 3.60 -7.04
CA ASP A 69 5.77 3.12 -6.90
C ASP A 69 4.78 3.93 -7.75
N ALA A 70 4.14 3.26 -8.72
CA ALA A 70 3.24 3.89 -9.68
C ALA A 70 1.97 4.45 -9.02
N ALA A 71 1.45 3.81 -7.99
CA ALA A 71 0.26 4.28 -7.29
C ALA A 71 0.53 5.59 -6.54
N THR A 72 1.65 5.68 -5.83
CA THR A 72 2.10 6.93 -5.19
C THR A 72 2.38 8.02 -6.23
N ILE A 73 3.12 7.70 -7.31
CA ILE A 73 3.43 8.67 -8.37
C ILE A 73 2.15 9.28 -8.94
N THR A 74 1.18 8.45 -9.32
CA THR A 74 -0.06 8.92 -9.97
C THR A 74 -1.01 9.62 -9.01
N THR A 75 -0.93 9.32 -7.71
CA THR A 75 -1.73 9.99 -6.68
C THR A 75 -1.24 11.39 -6.41
N GLU A 76 0.08 11.56 -6.27
CA GLU A 76 0.71 12.85 -5.96
C GLU A 76 0.86 13.74 -7.20
N LEU A 77 0.78 13.18 -8.41
CA LEU A 77 0.91 13.92 -9.67
C LEU A 77 -0.27 14.86 -9.99
N GLU A 78 -1.39 14.72 -9.30
CA GLU A 78 -2.62 15.52 -9.53
C GLU A 78 -3.07 15.56 -11.00
N VAL A 79 -3.33 14.40 -11.56
CA VAL A 79 -3.79 14.27 -12.94
C VAL A 79 -5.11 15.02 -13.15
N VAL A 80 -5.15 15.95 -14.13
CA VAL A 80 -6.33 16.79 -14.40
C VAL A 80 -7.27 16.14 -15.43
N HIS A 81 -6.70 15.46 -16.45
CA HIS A 81 -7.49 14.92 -17.56
C HIS A 81 -8.43 13.78 -17.10
N PRO A 82 -9.76 13.83 -17.42
CA PRO A 82 -10.72 12.85 -16.93
C PRO A 82 -10.40 11.40 -17.30
N ALA A 83 -10.00 11.15 -18.55
CA ALA A 83 -9.67 9.80 -19.01
C ALA A 83 -8.43 9.25 -18.26
N ALA A 84 -7.39 10.04 -18.09
CA ALA A 84 -6.22 9.62 -17.31
C ALA A 84 -6.54 9.40 -15.83
N LYS A 85 -7.50 10.16 -15.24
CA LYS A 85 -8.01 9.89 -13.89
C LYS A 85 -8.64 8.51 -13.75
N MET A 86 -9.26 7.97 -14.80
CA MET A 86 -9.82 6.61 -14.76
C MET A 86 -8.72 5.57 -14.59
N LEU A 87 -7.58 5.74 -15.28
CA LEU A 87 -6.42 4.87 -15.09
C LEU A 87 -5.83 5.00 -13.67
N VAL A 88 -5.75 6.21 -13.14
CA VAL A 88 -5.33 6.45 -11.76
C VAL A 88 -6.27 5.76 -10.76
N MET A 89 -7.58 5.81 -10.99
CA MET A 89 -8.56 5.12 -10.13
C MET A 89 -8.39 3.60 -10.21
N ALA A 90 -8.13 3.03 -11.39
CA ALA A 90 -7.85 1.62 -11.55
C ALA A 90 -6.57 1.21 -10.79
N ALA A 91 -5.50 1.99 -10.89
CA ALA A 91 -4.26 1.74 -10.14
C ALA A 91 -4.47 1.81 -8.62
N LYS A 92 -5.20 2.81 -8.12
CA LYS A 92 -5.55 2.91 -6.69
C LYS A 92 -6.37 1.73 -6.18
N MET A 93 -7.30 1.23 -7.01
CA MET A 93 -8.08 0.06 -6.66
C MET A 93 -7.20 -1.19 -6.59
N GLN A 94 -6.25 -1.33 -7.52
CA GLN A 94 -5.28 -2.41 -7.51
C GLN A 94 -4.40 -2.38 -6.24
N GLU A 95 -3.89 -1.20 -5.88
CA GLU A 95 -3.11 -1.00 -4.67
C GLU A 95 -3.89 -1.36 -3.40
N HIS A 96 -5.12 -0.88 -3.28
CA HIS A 96 -5.97 -1.12 -2.12
C HIS A 96 -6.31 -2.60 -1.91
N GLU A 97 -6.55 -3.35 -2.99
CA GLU A 97 -6.97 -4.76 -2.90
C GLU A 97 -5.78 -5.73 -2.79
N HIS A 98 -4.72 -5.49 -3.56
CA HIS A 98 -3.61 -6.43 -3.74
C HIS A 98 -2.23 -5.85 -3.41
N GLY A 99 -2.05 -4.52 -3.41
CA GLY A 99 -0.80 -3.81 -3.13
C GLY A 99 0.19 -3.81 -4.29
N ASP A 100 0.23 -4.85 -5.10
CA ASP A 100 1.17 -5.01 -6.20
C ASP A 100 0.50 -4.97 -7.59
N CYS A 101 1.32 -4.95 -8.66
CA CYS A 101 0.90 -4.86 -10.07
C CYS A 101 0.22 -3.54 -10.46
N THR A 102 0.41 -2.46 -9.71
CA THR A 102 -0.15 -1.14 -10.01
C THR A 102 0.43 -0.54 -11.28
N ASN A 103 1.74 -0.65 -11.45
CA ASN A 103 2.45 -0.17 -12.65
C ASN A 103 2.07 -0.98 -13.89
N PHE A 104 1.93 -2.32 -13.74
CA PHE A 104 1.42 -3.18 -14.80
C PHE A 104 0.05 -2.70 -15.29
N ALA A 105 -0.88 -2.43 -14.39
CA ALA A 105 -2.24 -2.00 -14.75
C ALA A 105 -2.25 -0.71 -15.59
N ILE A 106 -1.45 0.30 -15.23
CA ILE A 106 -1.36 1.56 -15.96
C ILE A 106 -0.67 1.37 -17.31
N THR A 107 0.47 0.68 -17.33
CA THR A 107 1.29 0.48 -18.52
C THR A 107 0.54 -0.35 -19.55
N PHE A 108 -0.08 -1.45 -19.14
CA PHE A 108 -0.87 -2.31 -20.03
C PHE A 108 -2.11 -1.59 -20.56
N ALA A 109 -2.87 -0.87 -19.72
CA ALA A 109 -4.03 -0.09 -20.17
C ALA A 109 -3.63 1.00 -21.17
N SER A 110 -2.50 1.68 -20.96
CA SER A 110 -2.02 2.71 -21.88
C SER A 110 -1.57 2.14 -23.22
N GLU A 111 -0.96 0.95 -23.25
CA GLU A 111 -0.57 0.26 -24.48
C GLU A 111 -1.79 -0.29 -25.24
N LEU A 112 -2.81 -0.81 -24.53
CA LEU A 112 -4.10 -1.18 -25.14
C LEU A 112 -4.74 0.02 -25.86
N LEU A 113 -4.74 1.18 -25.22
CA LEU A 113 -5.29 2.40 -25.81
C LEU A 113 -4.47 2.87 -27.02
N LYS A 114 -3.15 2.78 -26.95
CA LYS A 114 -2.26 3.10 -28.08
C LYS A 114 -2.51 2.17 -29.28
N ASN A 115 -2.66 0.88 -29.03
CA ASN A 115 -2.97 -0.09 -30.08
C ASN A 115 -4.37 0.13 -30.66
N ALA A 116 -5.35 0.53 -29.83
CA ALA A 116 -6.68 0.93 -30.28
C ALA A 116 -6.63 2.19 -31.19
N GLU A 117 -5.77 3.18 -30.87
CA GLU A 117 -5.56 4.35 -31.73
C GLU A 117 -5.18 3.94 -33.16
N GLY A 118 -4.25 2.99 -33.29
CA GLY A 118 -3.86 2.46 -34.58
C GLY A 118 -5.03 1.87 -35.40
N LEU A 119 -5.91 1.10 -34.74
CA LEU A 119 -7.10 0.53 -35.37
C LEU A 119 -8.13 1.59 -35.76
N LEU A 120 -8.39 2.55 -34.90
CA LEU A 120 -9.32 3.65 -35.17
C LEU A 120 -8.83 4.50 -36.38
N ARG A 121 -7.54 4.76 -36.48
CA ARG A 121 -6.92 5.46 -37.62
C ARG A 121 -7.00 4.65 -38.93
N MET A 122 -7.04 3.32 -38.84
CA MET A 122 -7.29 2.43 -40.02
C MET A 122 -8.76 2.39 -40.40
N GLY A 123 -9.67 3.03 -39.65
CA GLY A 123 -11.11 3.06 -39.94
C GLY A 123 -11.93 1.94 -39.29
N VAL A 124 -11.34 1.17 -38.34
CA VAL A 124 -12.12 0.19 -37.57
C VAL A 124 -12.97 0.95 -36.56
N HIS A 125 -14.26 0.64 -36.48
CA HIS A 125 -15.17 1.32 -35.58
C HIS A 125 -14.89 0.99 -34.12
N ALA A 126 -15.03 1.97 -33.24
CA ALA A 126 -14.74 1.80 -31.78
C ALA A 126 -15.52 0.66 -31.13
N SER A 127 -16.77 0.38 -31.58
CA SER A 127 -17.58 -0.76 -31.10
C SER A 127 -16.93 -2.11 -31.37
N ASP A 128 -16.29 -2.28 -32.54
CA ASP A 128 -15.66 -3.53 -32.94
C ASP A 128 -14.36 -3.75 -32.14
N VAL A 129 -13.60 -2.67 -31.92
CA VAL A 129 -12.42 -2.68 -31.04
C VAL A 129 -12.83 -3.07 -29.61
N ILE A 130 -13.88 -2.46 -29.07
CA ILE A 130 -14.40 -2.76 -27.73
C ILE A 130 -14.86 -4.21 -27.61
N SER A 131 -15.57 -4.72 -28.65
CA SER A 131 -16.03 -6.11 -28.66
C SER A 131 -14.86 -7.09 -28.66
N GLY A 132 -13.87 -6.86 -29.55
CA GLY A 132 -12.66 -7.68 -29.62
C GLY A 132 -11.85 -7.64 -28.31
N TYR A 133 -11.66 -6.47 -27.70
CA TYR A 133 -10.97 -6.34 -26.41
C TYR A 133 -11.70 -7.06 -25.28
N LYS A 134 -13.04 -7.04 -25.24
CA LYS A 134 -13.80 -7.81 -24.24
C LYS A 134 -13.59 -9.32 -24.39
N LYS A 135 -13.68 -9.82 -25.64
CA LYS A 135 -13.44 -11.25 -25.94
C LYS A 135 -12.02 -11.66 -25.53
N ALA A 136 -11.03 -10.86 -25.92
CA ALA A 136 -9.64 -11.11 -25.58
C ALA A 136 -9.39 -11.07 -24.07
N SER A 137 -9.99 -10.11 -23.35
CA SER A 137 -9.87 -10.00 -21.90
C SER A 137 -10.44 -11.22 -21.17
N VAL A 138 -11.64 -11.69 -21.56
CA VAL A 138 -12.25 -12.89 -20.97
C VAL A 138 -11.37 -14.11 -21.22
N ALA A 139 -10.92 -14.31 -22.45
CA ALA A 139 -10.04 -15.42 -22.81
C ALA A 139 -8.69 -15.35 -22.06
N ALA A 140 -8.10 -14.15 -21.91
CA ALA A 140 -6.87 -13.96 -21.16
C ALA A 140 -7.00 -14.37 -19.68
N LEU A 141 -8.14 -14.02 -19.04
CA LEU A 141 -8.40 -14.39 -17.65
C LEU A 141 -8.57 -15.91 -17.45
N GLU A 142 -9.17 -16.60 -18.44
CA GLU A 142 -9.31 -18.06 -18.44
C GLU A 142 -7.95 -18.74 -18.67
N MET A 143 -7.20 -18.31 -19.68
CA MET A 143 -5.89 -18.85 -20.03
C MET A 143 -4.84 -18.63 -18.91
N LEU A 144 -4.97 -17.56 -18.13
CA LEU A 144 -4.06 -17.27 -17.02
C LEU A 144 -4.04 -18.42 -15.98
N SER A 145 -5.16 -19.10 -15.77
CA SER A 145 -5.24 -20.24 -14.85
C SER A 145 -4.44 -21.46 -15.31
N GLU A 146 -4.15 -21.57 -16.61
CA GLU A 146 -3.38 -22.67 -17.20
C GLU A 146 -1.86 -22.43 -17.15
N ILE A 147 -1.43 -21.18 -16.88
CA ILE A 147 -0.01 -20.76 -16.87
C ILE A 147 0.58 -20.88 -15.46
N VAL A 148 -0.19 -21.27 -14.46
CA VAL A 148 0.27 -21.43 -13.09
C VAL A 148 1.45 -22.40 -13.04
N CYS A 149 2.62 -21.93 -12.57
CA CYS A 149 3.86 -22.73 -12.51
C CYS A 149 4.11 -23.32 -11.12
N HIS A 150 3.64 -22.66 -10.07
CA HIS A 150 3.85 -23.09 -8.69
C HIS A 150 2.64 -22.76 -7.80
N THR A 151 2.48 -23.51 -6.71
CA THR A 151 1.47 -23.21 -5.69
C THR A 151 2.12 -23.35 -4.31
N VAL A 152 2.06 -22.27 -3.52
CA VAL A 152 2.60 -22.28 -2.17
C VAL A 152 1.82 -23.28 -1.31
N THR A 153 2.48 -24.35 -0.89
CA THR A 153 1.84 -25.45 -0.14
C THR A 153 1.43 -25.02 1.26
N ASN A 154 2.26 -24.23 1.92
CA ASN A 154 2.00 -23.77 3.28
C ASN A 154 2.46 -22.31 3.47
N VAL A 155 1.52 -21.38 3.42
CA VAL A 155 1.78 -19.94 3.64
C VAL A 155 2.22 -19.62 5.09
N ARG A 156 2.12 -20.60 6.01
CA ARG A 156 2.59 -20.45 7.41
C ARG A 156 4.09 -20.72 7.56
N GLU A 157 4.73 -21.30 6.57
CA GLU A 157 6.17 -21.52 6.56
C GLU A 157 6.88 -20.28 6.08
N LYS A 158 7.87 -19.83 6.86
CA LYS A 158 8.62 -18.61 6.58
C LYS A 158 9.30 -18.68 5.21
N ASP A 159 10.02 -19.79 4.93
CA ASP A 159 10.84 -19.94 3.73
C ASP A 159 9.98 -19.95 2.44
N ALA A 160 8.81 -20.62 2.48
CA ALA A 160 7.89 -20.65 1.35
C ALA A 160 7.26 -19.28 1.07
N LEU A 161 7.02 -18.50 2.13
CA LEU A 161 6.49 -17.14 2.00
C LEU A 161 7.57 -16.17 1.50
N GLU A 162 8.80 -16.28 2.00
CA GLU A 162 9.95 -15.49 1.59
C GLU A 162 10.20 -15.64 0.08
N GLU A 163 10.22 -16.88 -0.41
CA GLU A 163 10.40 -17.18 -1.84
C GLU A 163 9.32 -16.51 -2.71
N ALA A 164 8.07 -16.52 -2.28
CA ALA A 164 6.98 -15.89 -3.01
C ALA A 164 7.01 -14.35 -2.96
N LEU A 165 7.58 -13.76 -1.91
CA LEU A 165 7.66 -12.31 -1.72
C LEU A 165 8.88 -11.66 -2.37
N ARG A 166 9.95 -12.42 -2.61
CA ARG A 166 11.23 -11.91 -3.09
C ARG A 166 11.09 -11.07 -4.36
N ALA A 167 10.34 -11.56 -5.35
CA ALA A 167 10.14 -10.84 -6.62
C ALA A 167 9.36 -9.53 -6.45
N VAL A 168 8.36 -9.53 -5.57
CA VAL A 168 7.54 -8.34 -5.27
C VAL A 168 8.40 -7.25 -4.63
N VAL A 169 9.23 -7.61 -3.66
CA VAL A 169 10.15 -6.67 -3.00
C VAL A 169 11.23 -6.19 -3.95
N ALA A 170 11.82 -7.09 -4.75
CA ALA A 170 12.85 -6.76 -5.74
C ALA A 170 12.38 -5.75 -6.77
N SER A 171 11.11 -5.75 -7.14
CA SER A 171 10.51 -4.78 -8.06
C SER A 171 10.60 -3.33 -7.57
N LYS A 172 10.77 -3.11 -6.26
CA LYS A 172 10.83 -1.79 -5.62
C LYS A 172 12.17 -1.47 -4.97
N GLN A 173 12.82 -2.48 -4.38
CA GLN A 173 14.08 -2.34 -3.62
C GLN A 173 15.07 -3.43 -4.03
N TYR A 174 15.56 -3.33 -5.25
CA TYR A 174 16.56 -4.25 -5.78
C TYR A 174 17.88 -4.17 -4.99
N GLY A 175 18.45 -5.32 -4.67
CA GLY A 175 19.65 -5.47 -3.84
C GLY A 175 19.40 -5.54 -2.32
N TYR A 176 18.16 -5.33 -1.85
CA TYR A 176 17.75 -5.50 -0.46
C TYR A 176 16.59 -6.49 -0.30
N GLU A 177 16.24 -7.18 -1.38
CA GLU A 177 15.10 -8.09 -1.46
C GLU A 177 15.16 -9.22 -0.43
N ASP A 178 16.33 -9.82 -0.22
CA ASP A 178 16.50 -10.94 0.70
C ASP A 178 16.23 -10.52 2.16
N ILE A 179 16.76 -9.36 2.57
CA ILE A 179 16.58 -8.84 3.92
C ILE A 179 15.12 -8.45 4.18
N LEU A 180 14.52 -7.75 3.23
CA LEU A 180 13.15 -7.27 3.38
C LEU A 180 12.13 -8.41 3.28
N ALA A 181 12.33 -9.35 2.35
CA ALA A 181 11.46 -10.51 2.21
C ALA A 181 11.51 -11.40 3.47
N ASP A 182 12.69 -11.62 4.05
CA ASP A 182 12.86 -12.32 5.32
C ASP A 182 12.11 -11.62 6.45
N CYS A 183 12.27 -10.30 6.60
CA CYS A 183 11.57 -9.52 7.61
C CYS A 183 10.04 -9.56 7.42
N ILE A 184 9.55 -9.43 6.19
CA ILE A 184 8.11 -9.47 5.90
C ILE A 184 7.56 -10.86 6.19
N ALA A 185 8.24 -11.92 5.73
CA ALA A 185 7.84 -13.30 5.97
C ALA A 185 7.77 -13.60 7.47
N GLN A 186 8.79 -13.20 8.24
CA GLN A 186 8.79 -13.35 9.69
C GLN A 186 7.66 -12.56 10.37
N ALA A 187 7.46 -11.32 9.99
CA ALA A 187 6.40 -10.47 10.56
C ALA A 187 5.01 -11.04 10.27
N CYS A 188 4.76 -11.48 9.04
CA CYS A 188 3.48 -12.05 8.61
C CYS A 188 3.22 -13.42 9.27
N THR A 189 4.24 -14.28 9.35
CA THR A 189 4.12 -15.60 10.02
C THR A 189 3.76 -15.46 11.50
N ASN A 190 4.31 -14.45 12.20
CA ASN A 190 3.95 -14.16 13.59
C ASN A 190 2.48 -13.78 13.76
N VAL A 191 1.88 -13.16 12.74
CA VAL A 191 0.48 -12.67 12.79
C VAL A 191 -0.52 -13.71 12.28
N ILE A 192 -0.13 -14.57 11.32
CA ILE A 192 -1.01 -15.61 10.77
C ILE A 192 -1.43 -16.61 11.85
N PRO A 193 -2.72 -16.90 12.00
CA PRO A 193 -3.22 -17.87 12.99
C PRO A 193 -2.66 -19.28 12.73
N PRO A 194 -2.25 -20.04 13.78
CA PRO A 194 -1.85 -21.43 13.63
C PRO A 194 -3.03 -22.31 13.19
N ALA A 195 -2.73 -23.47 12.64
CA ALA A 195 -3.77 -24.48 12.40
C ALA A 195 -4.41 -24.91 13.75
N PRO A 196 -5.72 -25.17 13.79
CA PRO A 196 -6.67 -25.35 12.68
C PRO A 196 -7.42 -24.08 12.24
N HIS A 197 -7.05 -22.90 12.71
CA HIS A 197 -7.76 -21.68 12.34
C HIS A 197 -7.67 -21.36 10.83
N LYS A 198 -8.68 -20.64 10.32
CA LYS A 198 -8.72 -20.22 8.92
C LYS A 198 -7.46 -19.40 8.59
N LEU A 199 -6.85 -19.71 7.45
CA LEU A 199 -5.72 -18.95 6.93
C LEU A 199 -6.22 -17.55 6.52
N ALA A 200 -5.88 -16.54 7.29
CA ALA A 200 -6.19 -15.15 7.00
C ALA A 200 -5.24 -14.23 7.78
N ILE A 201 -4.79 -13.19 7.16
CA ILE A 201 -3.99 -12.15 7.80
C ILE A 201 -4.77 -10.83 7.81
N ASN A 202 -4.71 -10.13 8.95
CA ASN A 202 -5.14 -8.74 9.02
C ASN A 202 -3.90 -7.86 8.90
N THR A 203 -3.80 -7.14 7.80
CA THR A 203 -2.68 -6.24 7.50
C THR A 203 -2.48 -5.17 8.56
N ASP A 204 -3.54 -4.75 9.26
CA ASP A 204 -3.44 -3.80 10.37
C ASP A 204 -2.63 -4.31 11.57
N ASN A 205 -2.46 -5.62 11.70
CA ASN A 205 -1.70 -6.23 12.79
C ASN A 205 -0.19 -6.31 12.51
N VAL A 206 0.22 -6.12 11.26
CA VAL A 206 1.64 -5.95 10.91
C VAL A 206 1.92 -4.46 10.84
N ARG A 207 2.83 -3.98 11.66
CA ARG A 207 3.15 -2.55 11.78
C ARG A 207 4.54 -2.25 11.24
N ILE A 208 4.69 -1.05 10.73
CA ILE A 208 5.97 -0.52 10.28
C ILE A 208 6.34 0.64 11.18
N ALA A 209 7.46 0.51 11.88
CA ALA A 209 8.06 1.57 12.66
C ALA A 209 9.24 2.18 11.87
N LYS A 210 9.11 3.43 11.49
CA LYS A 210 10.10 4.17 10.70
C LYS A 210 11.07 4.87 11.64
N LEU A 211 12.29 4.37 11.80
CA LEU A 211 13.30 4.94 12.68
C LEU A 211 14.54 5.36 11.91
N MET A 212 14.74 6.68 11.83
CA MET A 212 15.93 7.24 11.17
C MET A 212 17.22 6.88 11.92
N GLY A 213 18.30 6.76 11.16
CA GLY A 213 19.64 6.44 11.64
C GLY A 213 19.98 4.96 11.51
N GLY A 214 21.20 4.67 11.09
CA GLY A 214 21.69 3.32 10.81
C GLY A 214 21.53 2.92 9.34
N ASN A 215 21.52 1.61 9.10
CA ASN A 215 21.48 1.00 7.77
C ASN A 215 20.33 0.00 7.69
N ILE A 216 19.91 -0.34 6.48
CA ILE A 216 18.84 -1.32 6.19
C ILE A 216 19.12 -2.68 6.83
N HIS A 217 20.38 -3.11 6.89
CA HIS A 217 20.80 -4.35 7.57
C HIS A 217 20.48 -4.40 9.07
N GLN A 218 20.14 -3.27 9.68
CA GLN A 218 19.72 -3.18 11.07
C GLN A 218 18.19 -3.19 11.23
N THR A 219 17.47 -3.47 10.14
CA THR A 219 16.03 -3.70 10.17
C THR A 219 15.76 -4.98 10.96
N GLU A 220 14.85 -4.91 11.91
CA GLU A 220 14.49 -6.03 12.77
C GLU A 220 12.97 -6.19 12.89
N VAL A 221 12.54 -7.40 13.19
CA VAL A 221 11.12 -7.71 13.43
C VAL A 221 10.91 -7.98 14.91
N ILE A 222 9.99 -7.25 15.51
CA ILE A 222 9.64 -7.36 16.92
C ILE A 222 8.22 -7.94 17.03
N LYS A 223 8.08 -9.04 17.78
CA LYS A 223 6.77 -9.59 18.15
C LYS A 223 6.11 -8.66 19.16
N GLY A 224 5.11 -7.93 18.73
CA GLY A 224 4.45 -6.92 19.53
C GLY A 224 4.43 -5.56 18.86
N MET A 225 4.28 -4.52 19.66
CA MET A 225 4.16 -3.15 19.17
C MET A 225 5.29 -2.25 19.65
N VAL A 226 5.86 -1.47 18.74
CA VAL A 226 6.87 -0.45 19.04
C VAL A 226 6.23 0.92 18.99
N VAL A 227 6.33 1.65 20.10
CA VAL A 227 5.89 3.04 20.22
C VAL A 227 7.11 3.95 20.22
N GLN A 228 7.16 4.90 19.29
CA GLN A 228 8.27 5.85 19.18
C GLN A 228 8.20 6.94 20.26
N ARG A 229 8.08 6.52 21.50
CA ARG A 229 8.05 7.40 22.69
C ARG A 229 8.73 6.72 23.84
N HIS A 230 9.35 7.54 24.67
CA HIS A 230 9.96 7.12 25.92
C HIS A 230 8.90 7.07 27.04
N PRO A 231 8.98 6.12 27.99
CA PRO A 231 8.21 6.19 29.22
C PRO A 231 8.45 7.51 29.92
N ALA A 232 7.40 8.11 30.49
CA ALA A 232 7.50 9.42 31.10
C ALA A 232 8.07 9.38 32.53
N GLY A 233 8.05 8.20 33.19
CA GLY A 233 8.52 8.00 34.57
C GLY A 233 9.93 7.41 34.69
N VAL A 234 10.31 7.05 35.89
CA VAL A 234 11.61 6.45 36.23
C VAL A 234 11.69 4.99 35.81
N VAL A 235 10.56 4.25 35.88
CA VAL A 235 10.50 2.84 35.54
C VAL A 235 10.60 2.67 34.04
N GLN A 236 11.58 1.87 33.56
CA GLN A 236 11.87 1.69 32.15
C GLN A 236 11.64 0.26 31.63
N ARG A 237 11.49 -0.71 32.53
CA ARG A 237 11.31 -2.12 32.20
C ARG A 237 10.40 -2.80 33.21
N VAL A 238 9.43 -3.56 32.70
CA VAL A 238 8.51 -4.37 33.49
C VAL A 238 8.28 -5.70 32.78
N GLU A 239 8.39 -6.81 33.50
CA GLU A 239 8.13 -8.16 33.01
C GLU A 239 6.78 -8.66 33.52
N ASN A 240 6.09 -9.48 32.72
CA ASN A 240 4.74 -10.01 33.01
C ASN A 240 3.74 -8.91 33.45
N ALA A 241 3.77 -7.79 32.73
CA ALA A 241 3.04 -6.58 33.08
C ALA A 241 1.53 -6.70 32.85
N LYS A 242 0.75 -6.27 33.84
CA LYS A 242 -0.66 -5.95 33.64
C LYS A 242 -0.79 -4.51 33.21
N VAL A 243 -1.47 -4.29 32.09
CA VAL A 243 -1.51 -3.01 31.41
C VAL A 243 -2.92 -2.42 31.47
N ALA A 244 -3.02 -1.19 31.94
CA ALA A 244 -4.24 -0.39 31.88
C ALA A 244 -4.12 0.66 30.77
N VAL A 245 -5.15 0.80 29.96
CA VAL A 245 -5.20 1.76 28.85
C VAL A 245 -6.26 2.82 29.14
N PHE A 246 -5.83 4.06 29.31
CA PHE A 246 -6.73 5.20 29.49
C PHE A 246 -6.83 6.00 28.19
N GLY A 247 -8.05 6.18 27.67
CA GLY A 247 -8.31 7.01 26.48
C GLY A 247 -8.21 8.51 26.73
N THR A 248 -8.08 8.91 27.99
CA THR A 248 -8.04 10.31 28.48
C THR A 248 -6.65 10.70 28.96
N SER A 249 -6.53 11.97 29.39
CA SER A 249 -5.35 12.46 30.12
C SER A 249 -5.30 11.87 31.53
N VAL A 250 -4.09 11.73 32.05
CA VAL A 250 -3.81 11.35 33.45
C VAL A 250 -3.45 12.63 34.20
N GLU A 251 -4.49 13.33 34.63
CA GLU A 251 -4.42 14.60 35.33
C GLU A 251 -5.62 14.75 36.28
N ALA A 252 -5.50 15.62 37.26
CA ALA A 252 -6.64 15.95 38.10
C ALA A 252 -7.81 16.46 37.24
N SER A 253 -9.01 15.99 37.54
CA SER A 253 -10.20 16.39 36.78
C SER A 253 -10.42 17.89 36.92
N GLN A 254 -10.16 18.63 35.85
CA GLN A 254 -10.49 20.05 35.83
C GLN A 254 -12.01 20.19 35.67
N THR A 255 -12.62 20.93 36.58
CA THR A 255 -14.01 21.35 36.40
C THR A 255 -14.13 22.20 35.12
N GLU A 256 -15.17 21.97 34.33
CA GLU A 256 -15.44 22.81 33.16
C GLU A 256 -15.44 24.29 33.56
N THR A 257 -14.89 25.15 32.70
CA THR A 257 -14.68 26.60 32.93
C THR A 257 -15.95 27.40 33.28
N LYS A 258 -17.10 26.77 33.33
CA LYS A 258 -18.39 27.36 33.69
C LYS A 258 -18.81 27.10 35.15
N GLY A 259 -18.05 26.32 35.91
CA GLY A 259 -18.28 26.08 37.31
C GLY A 259 -17.54 27.12 38.16
N THR A 260 -18.23 27.86 38.99
CA THR A 260 -17.62 28.76 40.01
C THR A 260 -17.54 27.99 41.31
N VAL A 261 -16.34 27.75 41.83
CA VAL A 261 -16.14 27.20 43.15
C VAL A 261 -16.15 28.38 44.13
N MET A 262 -17.10 28.41 45.05
CA MET A 262 -17.16 29.42 46.10
C MET A 262 -16.44 28.89 47.34
N LEU A 263 -15.28 29.46 47.66
CA LEU A 263 -14.53 29.17 48.88
C LEU A 263 -14.84 30.28 49.87
N SER A 264 -15.35 29.94 51.03
CA SER A 264 -15.80 30.88 52.05
C SER A 264 -14.86 31.06 53.22
N SER A 265 -13.84 30.19 53.35
CA SER A 265 -12.83 30.27 54.43
C SER A 265 -11.40 30.08 53.92
N ALA A 266 -10.40 30.60 54.68
CA ALA A 266 -8.99 30.43 54.38
C ALA A 266 -8.56 28.97 54.49
N ASP A 267 -9.16 28.19 55.37
CA ASP A 267 -8.92 26.77 55.53
C ASP A 267 -9.43 25.94 54.35
N GLU A 268 -10.57 26.33 53.78
CA GLU A 268 -11.09 25.72 52.54
C GLU A 268 -10.15 25.98 51.36
N LEU A 269 -9.59 27.18 51.24
CA LEU A 269 -8.64 27.53 50.20
C LEU A 269 -7.33 26.71 50.30
N LEU A 270 -6.80 26.53 51.51
CA LEU A 270 -5.62 25.71 51.76
C LEU A 270 -5.88 24.21 51.53
N ASN A 271 -7.07 23.75 51.86
CA ASN A 271 -7.45 22.35 51.68
C ASN A 271 -7.90 22.03 50.24
N TYR A 272 -8.25 23.02 49.44
CA TYR A 272 -8.68 22.80 48.04
C TYR A 272 -7.56 22.18 47.19
N ASN A 273 -6.35 22.77 47.24
CA ASN A 273 -5.19 22.21 46.54
C ASN A 273 -4.78 20.83 47.08
N LYS A 274 -4.83 20.66 48.43
CA LYS A 274 -4.56 19.35 49.04
C LYS A 274 -5.60 18.30 48.71
N SER A 275 -6.84 18.68 48.48
CA SER A 275 -7.89 17.73 48.09
C SER A 275 -7.72 17.23 46.65
N GLU A 276 -7.24 18.08 45.73
CA GLU A 276 -6.88 17.66 44.37
C GLU A 276 -5.71 16.66 44.36
N GLU A 277 -4.66 16.96 45.14
CA GLU A 277 -3.53 16.04 45.30
C GLU A 277 -3.94 14.70 45.89
N ASN A 278 -4.74 14.72 46.97
CA ASN A 278 -5.23 13.49 47.59
C ASN A 278 -6.13 12.67 46.68
N LEU A 279 -6.99 13.32 45.91
CA LEU A 279 -7.86 12.63 44.94
C LEU A 279 -7.03 11.93 43.87
N LEU A 280 -6.02 12.60 43.34
CA LEU A 280 -5.13 12.02 42.33
C LEU A 280 -4.29 10.88 42.90
N ASP A 281 -3.78 11.04 44.15
CA ASP A 281 -3.06 9.97 44.86
C ASP A 281 -3.97 8.76 45.09
N GLU A 282 -5.21 8.96 45.55
CA GLU A 282 -6.19 7.88 45.70
C GLU A 282 -6.50 7.16 44.39
N GLN A 283 -6.66 7.89 43.28
CA GLN A 283 -6.90 7.32 41.97
C GLN A 283 -5.73 6.45 41.50
N ILE A 284 -4.48 6.97 41.60
CA ILE A 284 -3.29 6.25 41.14
C ILE A 284 -3.00 5.05 42.07
N ARG A 285 -3.20 5.24 43.39
CA ARG A 285 -3.11 4.15 44.36
C ARG A 285 -4.12 3.03 44.06
N GLY A 286 -5.37 3.38 43.76
CA GLY A 286 -6.41 2.44 43.36
C GLY A 286 -6.07 1.68 42.08
N ILE A 287 -5.40 2.33 41.11
CA ILE A 287 -4.89 1.66 39.90
C ILE A 287 -3.81 0.63 40.30
N LYS A 288 -2.87 0.97 41.17
CA LYS A 288 -1.84 0.02 41.63
C LYS A 288 -2.42 -1.12 42.45
N GLU A 289 -3.39 -0.85 43.34
CA GLU A 289 -4.07 -1.86 44.15
C GLU A 289 -4.89 -2.84 43.28
N SER A 290 -5.34 -2.40 42.10
CA SER A 290 -5.96 -3.29 41.08
C SER A 290 -4.94 -4.24 40.42
N GLY A 291 -3.62 -4.07 40.70
CA GLY A 291 -2.54 -4.90 40.23
C GLY A 291 -2.00 -4.49 38.85
N VAL A 292 -2.21 -3.25 38.44
CA VAL A 292 -1.66 -2.68 37.20
C VAL A 292 -0.20 -2.31 37.41
N ASP A 293 0.65 -2.61 36.43
CA ASP A 293 2.08 -2.26 36.44
C ASP A 293 2.42 -1.23 35.35
N VAL A 294 1.64 -1.17 34.28
CA VAL A 294 1.86 -0.27 33.15
C VAL A 294 0.61 0.52 32.83
N ILE A 295 0.75 1.83 32.71
CA ILE A 295 -0.31 2.76 32.32
C ILE A 295 -0.02 3.29 30.92
N ILE A 296 -0.99 3.20 30.02
CA ILE A 296 -0.94 3.84 28.71
C ILE A 296 -1.95 4.99 28.70
N ALA A 297 -1.46 6.23 28.56
CA ALA A 297 -2.28 7.43 28.56
C ALA A 297 -2.52 7.94 27.15
N GLY A 298 -3.79 8.09 26.75
CA GLY A 298 -4.20 8.68 25.47
C GLY A 298 -4.07 10.20 25.40
N GLY A 299 -3.91 10.86 26.56
CA GLY A 299 -3.82 12.31 26.70
C GLY A 299 -2.55 12.79 27.37
N ALA A 300 -2.62 13.98 27.96
CA ALA A 300 -1.52 14.55 28.71
C ALA A 300 -1.33 13.83 30.06
N ILE A 301 -0.12 13.90 30.61
CA ILE A 301 0.21 13.41 31.94
C ILE A 301 0.69 14.64 32.71
N SER A 302 0.04 14.96 33.84
CA SER A 302 0.45 16.08 34.67
C SER A 302 1.72 15.74 35.47
N GLN A 303 2.50 16.75 35.85
CA GLN A 303 3.71 16.52 36.65
C GLN A 303 3.37 15.94 38.03
N MET A 304 2.23 16.34 38.60
CA MET A 304 1.73 15.80 39.86
C MET A 304 1.38 14.31 39.73
N ALA A 305 0.67 13.94 38.63
CA ALA A 305 0.39 12.53 38.34
C ALA A 305 1.68 11.72 38.16
N LEU A 306 2.68 12.28 37.49
CA LEU A 306 3.95 11.63 37.26
C LEU A 306 4.67 11.34 38.61
N HIS A 307 4.62 12.29 39.57
CA HIS A 307 5.19 12.08 40.90
C HIS A 307 4.55 10.89 41.62
N PHE A 308 3.22 10.76 41.58
CA PHE A 308 2.54 9.62 42.22
C PHE A 308 2.79 8.31 41.47
N ILE A 309 2.83 8.35 40.14
CA ILE A 309 3.16 7.19 39.27
C ILE A 309 4.54 6.64 39.64
N ASP A 310 5.54 7.53 39.78
CA ASP A 310 6.91 7.15 40.18
C ASP A 310 6.97 6.64 41.61
N ARG A 311 6.18 7.23 42.54
CA ARG A 311 6.08 6.78 43.92
C ARG A 311 5.54 5.36 44.07
N TYR A 312 4.58 4.98 43.18
CA TYR A 312 4.00 3.64 43.16
C TYR A 312 4.70 2.68 42.19
N GLU A 313 5.85 3.08 41.65
CA GLU A 313 6.66 2.26 40.72
C GLU A 313 5.84 1.74 39.53
N LEU A 314 5.07 2.62 38.88
CA LEU A 314 4.32 2.34 37.69
C LEU A 314 5.06 2.84 36.44
N LEU A 315 5.05 2.04 35.35
CA LEU A 315 5.56 2.50 34.08
C LEU A 315 4.43 3.24 33.34
N VAL A 316 4.68 4.44 32.83
CA VAL A 316 3.68 5.20 32.09
C VAL A 316 4.17 5.62 30.71
N VAL A 317 3.35 5.38 29.68
CA VAL A 317 3.63 5.77 28.29
C VAL A 317 2.50 6.63 27.74
N LYS A 318 2.86 7.77 27.17
CA LYS A 318 1.90 8.66 26.50
C LYS A 318 1.74 8.27 25.03
N VAL A 319 0.51 7.94 24.61
CA VAL A 319 0.16 7.58 23.22
C VAL A 319 -0.99 8.47 22.74
N THR A 320 -0.66 9.53 22.01
CA THR A 320 -1.65 10.53 21.56
C THR A 320 -2.48 10.09 20.35
N SER A 321 -1.98 9.10 19.61
CA SER A 321 -2.68 8.57 18.43
C SER A 321 -3.76 7.58 18.84
N LYS A 322 -5.03 7.90 18.53
CA LYS A 322 -6.16 6.99 18.78
C LYS A 322 -6.01 5.65 18.07
N TRP A 323 -5.37 5.64 16.91
CA TRP A 323 -5.11 4.44 16.13
C TRP A 323 -4.05 3.55 16.77
N GLU A 324 -2.97 4.14 17.28
CA GLU A 324 -1.94 3.41 18.04
C GLU A 324 -2.52 2.85 19.34
N LEU A 325 -3.31 3.66 20.07
CA LEU A 325 -3.98 3.22 21.28
C LEU A 325 -4.88 2.00 21.03
N ARG A 326 -5.71 2.06 19.98
CA ARG A 326 -6.58 0.92 19.59
C ARG A 326 -5.79 -0.34 19.26
N ARG A 327 -4.64 -0.19 18.61
CA ARG A 327 -3.77 -1.33 18.28
C ARG A 327 -3.10 -1.90 19.52
N LEU A 328 -2.65 -1.05 20.44
CA LEU A 328 -2.12 -1.47 21.74
C LEU A 328 -3.18 -2.23 22.53
N CYS A 329 -4.42 -1.75 22.60
CA CYS A 329 -5.52 -2.48 23.23
C CYS A 329 -5.68 -3.89 22.62
N ARG A 330 -5.65 -3.97 21.28
CA ARG A 330 -5.77 -5.26 20.58
C ARG A 330 -4.55 -6.16 20.82
N ALA A 331 -3.35 -5.59 20.85
CA ALA A 331 -2.11 -6.32 21.06
C ALA A 331 -1.99 -6.91 22.48
N MET A 332 -2.58 -6.28 23.46
CA MET A 332 -2.51 -6.71 24.86
C MET A 332 -3.81 -7.31 25.40
N GLY A 333 -4.88 -7.31 24.59
CA GLY A 333 -6.21 -7.73 25.03
C GLY A 333 -6.84 -6.76 26.04
N ALA A 334 -6.41 -5.48 26.07
CA ALA A 334 -6.92 -4.47 26.99
C ALA A 334 -8.13 -3.73 26.42
N THR A 335 -8.93 -3.18 27.29
CA THR A 335 -10.02 -2.27 26.93
C THR A 335 -9.65 -0.84 27.34
N ALA A 336 -9.82 0.12 26.40
CA ALA A 336 -9.54 1.52 26.69
C ALA A 336 -10.62 2.10 27.61
N VAL A 337 -10.22 2.51 28.80
CA VAL A 337 -11.09 3.10 29.82
C VAL A 337 -11.06 4.63 29.71
N VAL A 338 -12.21 5.27 29.83
CA VAL A 338 -12.31 6.74 29.75
C VAL A 338 -12.15 7.40 31.13
N ARG A 339 -12.51 6.70 32.19
CA ARG A 339 -12.38 7.18 33.57
C ARG A 339 -10.99 6.88 34.14
N LEU A 340 -10.38 7.81 34.84
CA LEU A 340 -9.16 7.55 35.64
C LEU A 340 -9.57 6.94 36.98
N GLY A 341 -8.97 5.82 37.35
CA GLY A 341 -9.25 5.12 38.60
C GLY A 341 -9.04 3.61 38.52
N PRO A 342 -9.48 2.86 39.54
CA PRO A 342 -9.30 1.41 39.57
C PRO A 342 -9.88 0.74 38.33
N VAL A 343 -9.18 -0.27 37.82
CA VAL A 343 -9.50 -0.99 36.58
C VAL A 343 -9.89 -2.42 36.94
N SER A 344 -10.94 -2.96 36.32
CA SER A 344 -11.36 -4.33 36.50
C SER A 344 -10.45 -5.31 35.76
N ALA A 345 -10.43 -6.58 36.20
CA ALA A 345 -9.60 -7.61 35.58
C ALA A 345 -9.91 -7.82 34.08
N ASP A 346 -11.17 -7.61 33.67
CA ASP A 346 -11.63 -7.76 32.28
C ASP A 346 -11.21 -6.58 31.39
N GLU A 347 -10.90 -5.43 31.97
CA GLU A 347 -10.43 -4.23 31.28
C GLU A 347 -8.90 -4.20 31.12
N MET A 348 -8.19 -4.95 31.97
CA MET A 348 -6.73 -5.04 31.95
C MET A 348 -6.23 -5.92 30.82
N GLY A 349 -5.18 -5.45 30.16
CA GLY A 349 -4.41 -6.26 29.23
C GLY A 349 -3.20 -6.90 29.91
N HIS A 350 -2.57 -7.80 29.18
CA HIS A 350 -1.32 -8.44 29.58
C HIS A 350 -0.24 -8.25 28.54
N CYS A 351 0.99 -8.04 29.01
CA CYS A 351 2.17 -7.95 28.18
C CYS A 351 3.33 -8.67 28.85
N ASP A 352 4.03 -9.54 28.12
CA ASP A 352 5.12 -10.34 28.69
C ASP A 352 6.33 -9.45 29.06
N LEU A 353 6.63 -8.47 28.19
CA LEU A 353 7.73 -7.54 28.43
C LEU A 353 7.36 -6.15 27.90
N VAL A 354 7.53 -5.14 28.77
CA VAL A 354 7.51 -3.74 28.39
C VAL A 354 8.86 -3.13 28.73
N GLU A 355 9.59 -2.68 27.71
CA GLU A 355 10.90 -2.08 27.93
C GLU A 355 11.10 -0.81 27.09
N SER A 356 11.91 0.10 27.65
CA SER A 356 12.43 1.25 26.91
C SER A 356 13.76 0.90 26.29
N ARG A 357 13.83 0.91 24.96
CA ARG A 357 15.05 0.61 24.20
C ARG A 357 15.44 1.79 23.33
N MET A 358 16.72 2.05 23.26
CA MET A 358 17.25 3.04 22.32
C MET A 358 17.52 2.37 20.97
N ILE A 359 16.79 2.80 19.95
CA ILE A 359 16.95 2.30 18.58
C ILE A 359 17.32 3.50 17.69
N GLY A 360 18.55 3.52 17.18
CA GLY A 360 19.01 4.58 16.27
C GLY A 360 18.98 5.99 16.82
N GLY A 361 19.29 6.15 18.11
CA GLY A 361 19.24 7.46 18.76
C GLY A 361 17.84 7.88 19.24
N ASN A 362 16.79 7.17 18.84
CA ASN A 362 15.42 7.39 19.31
C ASN A 362 15.09 6.44 20.45
N LYS A 363 14.53 6.98 21.54
CA LYS A 363 14.04 6.17 22.66
C LYS A 363 12.63 5.67 22.29
N CYS A 364 12.48 4.35 22.22
CA CYS A 364 11.22 3.68 21.90
C CYS A 364 10.79 2.80 23.08
N THR A 365 9.49 2.65 23.25
CA THR A 365 8.92 1.67 24.17
C THR A 365 8.42 0.47 23.35
N ILE A 366 8.91 -0.70 23.71
CA ILE A 366 8.57 -1.97 23.08
C ILE A 366 7.59 -2.70 24.00
N PHE A 367 6.47 -3.12 23.43
CA PHE A 367 5.48 -3.98 24.07
C PHE A 367 5.55 -5.34 23.38
N SER A 368 6.20 -6.30 24.01
CA SER A 368 6.34 -7.67 23.48
C SER A 368 5.35 -8.61 24.16
N ASN A 369 4.63 -9.37 23.33
CA ASN A 369 3.68 -10.34 23.81
C ASN A 369 3.75 -11.61 22.95
N ASP A 370 4.14 -12.74 23.56
CA ASP A 370 4.25 -14.04 22.87
C ASP A 370 2.98 -14.90 22.98
N LYS A 371 1.94 -14.42 23.69
CA LYS A 371 0.68 -15.17 23.85
C LYS A 371 -0.10 -15.28 22.54
N GLU A 372 -0.67 -16.46 22.29
CA GLU A 372 -1.39 -16.81 21.06
C GLU A 372 -2.61 -15.92 20.72
N GLY A 373 -3.12 -15.12 21.64
CA GLY A 373 -4.27 -14.23 21.42
C GLY A 373 -3.92 -12.84 20.89
N SER A 374 -2.67 -12.42 20.98
CA SER A 374 -2.21 -11.05 20.71
C SER A 374 -1.22 -11.02 19.56
N ARG A 375 -1.72 -11.12 18.34
CA ARG A 375 -0.87 -11.27 17.16
C ARG A 375 -0.66 -9.94 16.47
N VAL A 376 0.23 -9.16 17.02
CA VAL A 376 0.76 -7.94 16.38
C VAL A 376 2.26 -8.13 16.21
N SER A 377 2.77 -7.80 15.04
CA SER A 377 4.19 -7.78 14.76
C SER A 377 4.59 -6.41 14.20
N THR A 378 5.77 -5.93 14.56
CA THR A 378 6.27 -4.64 14.08
C THR A 378 7.60 -4.84 13.36
N VAL A 379 7.65 -4.41 12.10
CA VAL A 379 8.89 -4.30 11.33
C VAL A 379 9.50 -2.93 11.63
N VAL A 380 10.67 -2.92 12.24
CA VAL A 380 11.43 -1.70 12.56
C VAL A 380 12.37 -1.40 11.40
N LEU A 381 11.99 -0.47 10.55
CA LEU A 381 12.80 -0.06 9.40
C LEU A 381 13.86 0.96 9.80
N ARG A 382 15.08 0.73 9.33
CA ARG A 382 16.24 1.57 9.57
C ARG A 382 16.82 2.09 8.26
N SER A 383 17.03 3.39 8.17
CA SER A 383 17.75 4.00 7.07
C SER A 383 18.29 5.37 7.44
N SER A 384 19.19 5.90 6.60
CA SER A 384 19.83 7.20 6.81
C SER A 384 18.95 8.39 6.44
N THR A 385 18.00 8.22 5.50
CA THR A 385 17.14 9.31 4.98
C THR A 385 15.65 9.00 5.10
N THR A 386 14.84 10.05 5.30
CA THR A 386 13.38 9.93 5.39
C THR A 386 12.75 9.38 4.11
N ASN A 387 13.23 9.81 2.95
CA ASN A 387 12.70 9.38 1.66
C ASN A 387 12.94 7.90 1.42
N GLN A 388 14.15 7.40 1.77
CA GLN A 388 14.48 5.99 1.66
C GLN A 388 13.64 5.13 2.61
N ILE A 389 13.44 5.57 3.87
CA ILE A 389 12.57 4.86 4.82
C ILE A 389 11.14 4.80 4.31
N ASP A 390 10.63 5.89 3.72
CA ASP A 390 9.27 5.92 3.18
C ASP A 390 9.12 4.98 1.98
N ASP A 391 10.14 4.83 1.15
CA ASP A 391 10.14 3.93 0.01
C ASP A 391 10.26 2.45 0.46
N LEU A 392 11.14 2.17 1.43
CA LEU A 392 11.22 0.87 2.09
C LEU A 392 9.89 0.46 2.74
N ALA A 393 9.22 1.41 3.38
CA ALA A 393 7.93 1.14 4.00
C ALA A 393 6.86 0.76 2.98
N ARG A 394 6.84 1.39 1.79
CA ARG A 394 5.93 0.99 0.70
C ARG A 394 6.24 -0.43 0.21
N ALA A 395 7.52 -0.78 0.04
CA ALA A 395 7.90 -2.13 -0.35
C ALA A 395 7.43 -3.18 0.68
N VAL A 396 7.52 -2.85 1.96
CA VAL A 396 7.03 -3.73 3.04
C VAL A 396 5.48 -3.79 3.05
N ASP A 397 4.80 -2.67 2.88
CA ASP A 397 3.32 -2.63 2.79
C ASP A 397 2.81 -3.49 1.62
N ASP A 398 3.47 -3.44 0.46
CA ASP A 398 3.13 -4.28 -0.70
C ASP A 398 3.39 -5.77 -0.42
N GLY A 399 4.49 -6.12 0.24
CA GLY A 399 4.75 -7.49 0.65
C GLY A 399 3.71 -8.02 1.64
N ILE A 400 3.25 -7.19 2.57
CA ILE A 400 2.15 -7.54 3.50
C ILE A 400 0.83 -7.75 2.75
N ALA A 401 0.50 -6.87 1.80
CA ALA A 401 -0.69 -6.99 0.97
C ALA A 401 -0.63 -8.23 0.07
N THR A 402 0.54 -8.53 -0.49
CA THR A 402 0.79 -9.77 -1.25
C THR A 402 0.61 -11.01 -0.37
N THR A 403 1.09 -11.01 0.87
CA THR A 403 0.83 -12.11 1.82
C THR A 403 -0.67 -12.29 2.09
N LYS A 404 -1.42 -11.21 2.24
CA LYS A 404 -2.89 -11.24 2.35
C LYS A 404 -3.53 -11.90 1.14
N THR A 405 -3.00 -11.62 -0.05
CA THR A 405 -3.45 -12.21 -1.32
C THR A 405 -3.14 -13.70 -1.38
N LEU A 406 -1.92 -14.11 -1.00
CA LEU A 406 -1.49 -15.52 -0.94
C LEU A 406 -2.29 -16.35 0.09
N CYS A 407 -2.75 -15.74 1.17
CA CYS A 407 -3.68 -16.39 2.12
C CYS A 407 -5.05 -16.73 1.49
N LYS A 408 -5.45 -16.01 0.44
CA LYS A 408 -6.70 -16.25 -0.30
C LYS A 408 -6.49 -17.20 -1.47
N ASP A 409 -5.43 -17.02 -2.22
CA ASP A 409 -5.07 -17.79 -3.42
C ASP A 409 -3.54 -17.93 -3.49
N ALA A 410 -3.07 -19.14 -3.24
CA ALA A 410 -1.65 -19.46 -3.12
C ALA A 410 -0.98 -19.78 -4.47
N ARG A 411 -1.68 -19.63 -5.60
CA ARG A 411 -1.14 -19.90 -6.95
C ARG A 411 -0.18 -18.80 -7.37
N LEU A 412 0.92 -19.21 -8.00
CA LEU A 412 1.96 -18.34 -8.53
C LEU A 412 2.14 -18.54 -10.04
N LEU A 413 2.43 -17.44 -10.71
CA LEU A 413 2.72 -17.36 -12.14
C LEU A 413 4.21 -17.13 -12.35
N PRO A 414 4.79 -17.56 -13.49
CA PRO A 414 6.15 -17.18 -13.84
C PRO A 414 6.23 -15.67 -14.08
N GLY A 415 7.14 -15.01 -13.37
CA GLY A 415 7.39 -13.57 -13.47
C GLY A 415 8.29 -13.20 -14.65
N ALA A 416 8.99 -12.07 -14.52
CA ALA A 416 9.96 -11.57 -15.52
C ALA A 416 9.37 -11.43 -16.96
N GLY A 417 8.07 -11.20 -17.12
CA GLY A 417 7.43 -11.07 -18.42
C GLY A 417 7.10 -12.39 -19.14
N ALA A 418 7.36 -13.54 -18.52
CA ALA A 418 7.07 -14.86 -19.11
C ALA A 418 5.56 -15.06 -19.31
N THR A 419 4.76 -14.77 -18.29
CA THR A 419 3.29 -14.86 -18.36
C THR A 419 2.73 -14.01 -19.49
N GLU A 420 3.25 -12.80 -19.68
CA GLU A 420 2.79 -11.87 -20.72
C GLU A 420 3.04 -12.39 -22.13
N ILE A 421 4.22 -12.93 -22.39
CA ILE A 421 4.54 -13.50 -23.71
C ILE A 421 3.71 -14.75 -24.00
N GLU A 422 3.49 -15.60 -23.01
CA GLU A 422 2.64 -16.79 -23.18
C GLU A 422 1.18 -16.40 -23.48
N LEU A 423 0.64 -15.41 -22.75
CA LEU A 423 -0.69 -14.87 -23.03
C LEU A 423 -0.75 -14.24 -24.42
N ALA A 424 0.26 -13.47 -24.83
CA ALA A 424 0.33 -12.88 -26.16
C ALA A 424 0.21 -13.95 -27.26
N LEU A 425 0.97 -15.04 -27.15
CA LEU A 425 0.94 -16.15 -28.11
C LEU A 425 -0.43 -16.86 -28.16
N ARG A 426 -1.02 -17.13 -27.00
CA ARG A 426 -2.31 -17.83 -26.93
C ARG A 426 -3.45 -16.97 -27.45
N ILE A 427 -3.48 -15.69 -27.11
CA ILE A 427 -4.51 -14.75 -27.59
C ILE A 427 -4.35 -14.45 -29.07
N ALA A 428 -3.12 -14.36 -29.59
CA ALA A 428 -2.90 -14.24 -31.03
C ALA A 428 -3.49 -15.42 -31.82
N LYS A 429 -3.33 -16.66 -31.32
CA LYS A 429 -3.98 -17.85 -31.92
C LYS A 429 -5.51 -17.76 -31.87
N LEU A 430 -6.08 -17.23 -30.77
CA LEU A 430 -7.52 -16.98 -30.71
C LEU A 430 -7.95 -15.94 -31.73
N GLY A 431 -7.16 -14.88 -31.93
CA GLY A 431 -7.39 -13.86 -32.93
C GLY A 431 -7.43 -14.45 -34.36
N GLU A 432 -6.46 -15.30 -34.70
CA GLU A 432 -6.41 -15.99 -36.00
C GLU A 432 -7.64 -16.86 -36.26
N SER A 433 -8.23 -17.45 -35.23
CA SER A 433 -9.43 -18.30 -35.34
C SER A 433 -10.75 -17.52 -35.31
N THR A 434 -10.75 -16.23 -34.98
CA THR A 434 -11.95 -15.41 -34.84
C THR A 434 -12.27 -14.71 -36.15
N PRO A 435 -13.47 -14.91 -36.76
CA PRO A 435 -13.84 -14.23 -38.01
C PRO A 435 -14.26 -12.77 -37.76
N GLY A 436 -14.08 -11.92 -38.77
CA GLY A 436 -14.57 -10.54 -38.79
C GLY A 436 -13.57 -9.50 -38.30
N LEU A 437 -14.05 -8.26 -38.10
CA LEU A 437 -13.19 -7.12 -37.69
C LEU A 437 -12.64 -7.24 -36.26
N GLU A 438 -13.30 -8.03 -35.42
CA GLU A 438 -12.83 -8.29 -34.05
C GLU A 438 -11.46 -8.98 -34.02
N GLN A 439 -11.10 -9.75 -35.06
CA GLN A 439 -9.77 -10.35 -35.18
C GLN A 439 -8.64 -9.34 -35.06
N TYR A 440 -8.77 -8.19 -35.71
CA TYR A 440 -7.76 -7.13 -35.62
C TYR A 440 -7.61 -6.60 -34.19
N ALA A 441 -8.73 -6.43 -33.50
CA ALA A 441 -8.71 -5.96 -32.09
C ALA A 441 -8.09 -7.00 -31.15
N ILE A 442 -8.42 -8.29 -31.31
CA ILE A 442 -7.85 -9.38 -30.51
C ILE A 442 -6.34 -9.48 -30.73
N ASN A 443 -5.87 -9.39 -31.97
CA ASN A 443 -4.44 -9.41 -32.28
C ASN A 443 -3.71 -8.19 -31.67
N LYS A 444 -4.32 -7.00 -31.73
CA LYS A 444 -3.75 -5.80 -31.10
C LYS A 444 -3.78 -5.85 -29.57
N TYR A 445 -4.75 -6.56 -28.99
CA TYR A 445 -4.76 -6.85 -27.55
C TYR A 445 -3.59 -7.79 -27.16
N ALA A 446 -3.33 -8.82 -27.98
CA ALA A 446 -2.19 -9.73 -27.79
C ALA A 446 -0.84 -8.98 -27.86
N GLU A 447 -0.66 -8.12 -28.85
CA GLU A 447 0.54 -7.28 -29.01
C GLU A 447 0.78 -6.37 -27.79
N ALA A 448 -0.28 -5.92 -27.09
CA ALA A 448 -0.13 -5.05 -25.93
C ALA A 448 0.64 -5.71 -24.78
N PHE A 449 0.61 -7.02 -24.64
CA PHE A 449 1.38 -7.73 -23.61
C PHE A 449 2.89 -7.60 -23.78
N GLU A 450 3.38 -7.39 -25.00
CA GLU A 450 4.81 -7.20 -25.25
C GLU A 450 5.40 -5.98 -24.53
N VAL A 451 4.55 -5.03 -24.13
CA VAL A 451 5.02 -3.80 -23.46
C VAL A 451 5.78 -4.10 -22.17
N ILE A 452 5.39 -5.14 -21.43
CA ILE A 452 6.01 -5.47 -20.15
C ILE A 452 7.43 -6.01 -20.30
N PRO A 453 7.68 -7.14 -21.02
CA PRO A 453 9.04 -7.64 -21.22
C PRO A 453 9.92 -6.64 -21.99
N ARG A 454 9.34 -5.89 -22.95
CA ARG A 454 10.05 -4.80 -23.63
C ARG A 454 10.51 -3.72 -22.67
N THR A 455 9.65 -3.28 -21.76
CA THR A 455 9.98 -2.26 -20.76
C THR A 455 11.02 -2.75 -19.76
N LEU A 456 10.92 -4.01 -19.31
CA LEU A 456 11.93 -4.60 -18.43
C LEU A 456 13.31 -4.61 -19.09
N ALA A 457 13.38 -4.98 -20.37
CA ALA A 457 14.62 -4.95 -21.15
C ALA A 457 15.17 -3.53 -21.34
N GLU A 458 14.30 -2.56 -21.70
CA GLU A 458 14.68 -1.15 -21.88
C GLU A 458 15.22 -0.55 -20.57
N ASN A 459 14.56 -0.81 -19.44
CA ASN A 459 14.99 -0.32 -18.12
C ASN A 459 16.30 -0.99 -17.65
N ALA A 460 16.58 -2.22 -18.10
CA ALA A 460 17.85 -2.90 -17.86
C ALA A 460 18.96 -2.49 -18.85
N GLY A 461 18.67 -1.60 -19.81
CA GLY A 461 19.63 -1.15 -20.81
C GLY A 461 19.96 -2.18 -21.90
N LYS A 462 19.11 -3.22 -22.07
CA LYS A 462 19.29 -4.27 -23.08
C LYS A 462 18.53 -3.93 -24.38
N ASP A 463 18.94 -4.56 -25.50
CA ASP A 463 18.16 -4.49 -26.75
C ASP A 463 16.83 -5.22 -26.62
N ALA A 464 15.77 -4.45 -26.36
CA ALA A 464 14.43 -4.97 -26.14
C ALA A 464 13.89 -5.74 -27.36
N THR A 465 14.26 -5.35 -28.58
CA THR A 465 13.75 -6.00 -29.80
C THR A 465 14.32 -7.41 -29.97
N SER A 466 15.63 -7.56 -29.81
CA SER A 466 16.31 -8.84 -29.87
C SER A 466 15.84 -9.77 -28.74
N LEU A 467 15.68 -9.22 -27.53
CA LEU A 467 15.26 -9.97 -26.36
C LEU A 467 13.82 -10.50 -26.50
N VAL A 468 12.85 -9.65 -26.89
CA VAL A 468 11.45 -10.06 -27.12
C VAL A 468 11.37 -11.12 -28.23
N SER A 469 12.16 -10.99 -29.31
CA SER A 469 12.24 -12.01 -30.35
C SER A 469 12.74 -13.36 -29.82
N SER A 470 13.74 -13.33 -28.96
CA SER A 470 14.30 -14.53 -28.30
C SER A 470 13.29 -15.20 -27.37
N LEU A 471 12.51 -14.40 -26.62
CA LEU A 471 11.41 -14.89 -25.77
C LEU A 471 10.33 -15.60 -26.60
N TYR A 472 9.87 -14.99 -27.69
CA TYR A 472 8.92 -15.64 -28.59
C TYR A 472 9.43 -16.95 -29.17
N ALA A 473 10.73 -17.02 -29.50
CA ALA A 473 11.35 -18.24 -29.99
C ALA A 473 11.41 -19.33 -28.90
N ALA A 474 11.66 -18.95 -27.65
CA ALA A 474 11.69 -19.88 -26.50
C ALA A 474 10.28 -20.43 -26.20
N HIS A 475 9.27 -19.56 -26.11
CA HIS A 475 7.88 -19.96 -25.87
C HIS A 475 7.29 -20.84 -26.98
N LYS A 476 7.62 -20.57 -28.26
CA LYS A 476 7.25 -21.44 -29.38
C LYS A 476 7.87 -22.84 -29.30
N LYS A 477 8.99 -23.01 -28.61
CA LYS A 477 9.61 -24.31 -28.31
C LYS A 477 8.99 -25.01 -27.10
N GLY A 478 8.01 -24.40 -26.44
CA GLY A 478 7.33 -24.95 -25.27
C GLY A 478 7.93 -24.55 -23.92
N GLN A 479 8.85 -23.59 -23.86
CA GLN A 479 9.42 -23.06 -22.63
C GLN A 479 8.51 -21.98 -22.03
N VAL A 480 7.45 -22.39 -21.35
CA VAL A 480 6.41 -21.49 -20.82
C VAL A 480 6.94 -20.53 -19.74
N ASN A 481 8.01 -20.91 -19.02
CA ASN A 481 8.59 -20.12 -17.93
C ASN A 481 9.71 -19.17 -18.39
N ALA A 482 9.95 -19.06 -19.69
CA ALA A 482 11.01 -18.23 -20.24
C ALA A 482 10.72 -16.74 -20.04
N GLY A 483 11.49 -16.07 -19.20
CA GLY A 483 11.37 -14.65 -18.85
C GLY A 483 12.58 -13.81 -19.26
N VAL A 484 12.48 -12.51 -19.06
CA VAL A 484 13.54 -11.53 -19.31
C VAL A 484 14.66 -11.71 -18.28
N ASP A 485 15.87 -11.95 -18.76
CA ASP A 485 17.06 -11.87 -17.93
C ASP A 485 17.56 -10.41 -17.91
N ILE A 486 17.65 -9.83 -16.71
CA ILE A 486 18.14 -8.47 -16.53
C ILE A 486 19.65 -8.42 -16.26
N ASP A 487 20.25 -9.55 -15.85
CA ASP A 487 21.67 -9.65 -15.54
C ASP A 487 22.53 -9.77 -16.81
N GLU A 488 23.85 -9.64 -16.66
CA GLU A 488 24.78 -9.78 -17.76
C GLU A 488 24.92 -11.27 -18.17
N GLY A 489 24.67 -11.58 -19.43
CA GLY A 489 25.04 -12.86 -20.02
C GLY A 489 23.99 -13.53 -20.91
N SER A 490 22.79 -13.76 -20.47
CA SER A 490 21.74 -14.38 -21.26
C SER A 490 20.63 -13.40 -21.64
N HIS A 491 19.87 -13.72 -22.68
CA HIS A 491 18.68 -12.94 -23.04
C HIS A 491 17.41 -13.49 -22.39
N VAL A 492 17.45 -14.76 -22.01
CA VAL A 492 16.30 -15.52 -21.51
C VAL A 492 16.71 -16.34 -20.30
N LEU A 493 15.93 -16.22 -19.22
CA LEU A 493 16.08 -17.02 -18.02
C LEU A 493 14.82 -17.86 -17.78
N ASP A 494 14.93 -18.97 -17.05
CA ASP A 494 13.76 -19.69 -16.53
C ASP A 494 13.31 -19.05 -15.21
N ALA A 495 12.13 -18.43 -15.23
CA ALA A 495 11.59 -17.72 -14.07
C ALA A 495 11.26 -18.67 -12.90
N HIS A 496 10.96 -19.94 -13.18
CA HIS A 496 10.67 -20.93 -12.15
C HIS A 496 11.95 -21.41 -11.44
N GLU A 497 13.00 -21.69 -12.21
CA GLU A 497 14.31 -22.06 -11.64
C GLU A 497 14.93 -20.91 -10.84
N SER A 498 14.75 -19.68 -11.32
CA SER A 498 15.24 -18.45 -10.66
C SER A 498 14.34 -17.97 -9.54
N LYS A 499 13.22 -18.65 -9.25
CA LYS A 499 12.25 -18.31 -8.20
C LYS A 499 11.67 -16.88 -8.33
N ILE A 500 11.41 -16.45 -9.56
CA ILE A 500 10.81 -15.15 -9.86
C ILE A 500 9.34 -15.36 -10.15
N TYR A 501 8.51 -15.02 -9.20
CA TYR A 501 7.07 -15.27 -9.26
C TYR A 501 6.23 -14.01 -9.16
N ASP A 502 5.12 -14.02 -9.88
CA ASP A 502 4.00 -13.08 -9.69
C ASP A 502 2.82 -13.81 -9.04
N THR A 503 2.08 -13.14 -8.16
CA THR A 503 0.89 -13.75 -7.58
C THR A 503 -0.26 -13.78 -8.59
N PHE A 504 -0.90 -14.94 -8.73
CA PHE A 504 -2.00 -15.16 -9.66
C PHE A 504 -3.14 -14.15 -9.46
N ALA A 505 -3.60 -13.98 -8.22
CA ALA A 505 -4.75 -13.12 -7.94
C ALA A 505 -4.45 -11.64 -8.21
N SER A 506 -3.24 -11.14 -7.92
CA SER A 506 -2.86 -9.74 -8.21
C SER A 506 -2.79 -9.50 -9.71
N LYS A 507 -2.18 -10.42 -10.47
CA LYS A 507 -2.08 -10.31 -11.93
C LYS A 507 -3.45 -10.40 -12.61
N LEU A 508 -4.30 -11.33 -12.18
CA LEU A 508 -5.66 -11.49 -12.68
C LEU A 508 -6.50 -10.22 -12.47
N HIS A 509 -6.41 -9.64 -11.27
CA HIS A 509 -7.14 -8.41 -10.95
C HIS A 509 -6.61 -7.21 -11.73
N ALA A 510 -5.29 -7.05 -11.82
CA ALA A 510 -4.65 -5.99 -12.59
C ALA A 510 -5.00 -6.05 -14.09
N LEU A 511 -4.99 -7.25 -14.67
CA LEU A 511 -5.37 -7.47 -16.06
C LEU A 511 -6.83 -7.08 -16.33
N ARG A 512 -7.73 -7.46 -15.41
CA ARG A 512 -9.15 -7.08 -15.48
C ARG A 512 -9.33 -5.58 -15.40
N LEU A 513 -8.75 -4.93 -14.38
CA LEU A 513 -8.85 -3.47 -14.19
C LEU A 513 -8.28 -2.68 -15.37
N ALA A 514 -7.13 -3.09 -15.90
CA ALA A 514 -6.51 -2.45 -17.05
C ALA A 514 -7.39 -2.54 -18.29
N SER A 515 -7.94 -3.73 -18.57
CA SER A 515 -8.83 -3.96 -19.72
C SER A 515 -10.13 -3.17 -19.58
N ASP A 516 -10.76 -3.19 -18.40
CA ASP A 516 -12.00 -2.47 -18.14
C ASP A 516 -11.80 -0.95 -18.23
N ALA A 517 -10.67 -0.43 -17.71
CA ALA A 517 -10.32 0.98 -17.83
C ALA A 517 -10.13 1.40 -19.29
N ALA A 518 -9.38 0.63 -20.07
CA ALA A 518 -9.16 0.89 -21.50
C ALA A 518 -10.49 0.86 -22.29
N ILE A 519 -11.31 -0.17 -22.07
CA ILE A 519 -12.65 -0.30 -22.71
C ILE A 519 -13.55 0.88 -22.33
N THR A 520 -13.50 1.32 -21.08
CA THR A 520 -14.31 2.45 -20.61
C THR A 520 -13.88 3.76 -21.25
N VAL A 521 -12.57 3.99 -21.39
CA VAL A 521 -12.04 5.17 -22.10
C VAL A 521 -12.46 5.17 -23.57
N LEU A 522 -12.42 4.01 -24.25
CA LEU A 522 -12.84 3.88 -25.65
C LEU A 522 -14.34 4.11 -25.89
N ARG A 523 -15.18 3.98 -24.84
CA ARG A 523 -16.61 4.25 -24.90
C ARG A 523 -16.98 5.73 -24.79
N VAL A 524 -16.03 6.58 -24.43
CA VAL A 524 -16.29 8.00 -24.22
C VAL A 524 -16.22 8.72 -25.57
N ASP A 525 -17.34 9.21 -26.04
CA ASP A 525 -17.48 9.98 -27.29
C ASP A 525 -17.36 11.49 -27.06
N GLN A 526 -17.66 11.97 -25.86
CA GLN A 526 -17.65 13.39 -25.53
C GLN A 526 -17.14 13.64 -24.10
N ILE A 527 -16.45 14.75 -23.92
CA ILE A 527 -16.05 15.23 -22.60
C ILE A 527 -16.78 16.56 -22.34
N ILE A 528 -17.60 16.60 -21.29
CA ILE A 528 -18.31 17.79 -20.86
C ILE A 528 -17.74 18.18 -19.49
N MET A 529 -17.10 19.33 -19.42
CA MET A 529 -16.53 19.85 -18.18
C MET A 529 -17.37 21.00 -17.65
N SER A 530 -17.81 20.91 -16.39
CA SER A 530 -18.45 22.02 -15.69
C SER A 530 -17.42 23.07 -15.31
N LYS A 531 -17.87 24.31 -15.15
CA LYS A 531 -17.06 25.38 -14.58
C LYS A 531 -16.62 25.00 -13.17
N GLN A 532 -15.36 25.16 -12.86
CA GLN A 532 -14.88 24.97 -11.50
C GLN A 532 -15.64 25.95 -10.57
N ALA A 533 -16.16 25.43 -9.46
CA ALA A 533 -16.76 26.27 -8.44
C ALA A 533 -15.72 27.32 -8.02
N GLY A 534 -16.06 28.62 -8.21
CA GLY A 534 -15.15 29.71 -7.90
C GLY A 534 -14.82 29.72 -6.42
N GLY A 535 -13.62 29.27 -6.07
CA GLY A 535 -13.04 29.58 -4.77
C GLY A 535 -12.83 31.10 -4.64
N PRO A 536 -12.65 31.63 -3.44
CA PRO A 536 -12.43 33.05 -3.24
C PRO A 536 -11.25 33.49 -4.12
N LYS A 537 -11.49 34.49 -5.00
CA LYS A 537 -10.44 35.10 -5.80
C LYS A 537 -9.36 35.58 -4.82
N LYS A 538 -8.18 35.00 -4.85
CA LYS A 538 -7.00 35.62 -4.23
C LYS A 538 -6.87 37.00 -4.84
N LYS A 539 -7.09 38.05 -4.02
CA LYS A 539 -6.78 39.44 -4.35
C LYS A 539 -5.26 39.62 -4.45
#